data_c39592267b82540836a50180ca8e3ec7
#
_entry.id   c39592267b82540836a50180ca8e3ec7
#
_cell.length_a   1.000
_cell.length_b   1.000
_cell.length_c   1.000
_cell.angle_alpha   90.00
_cell.angle_beta   90.00
_cell.angle_gamma   90.00
#
_symmetry.space_group_name_H-M   'P 1'
#
loop_
_entity.id
_entity.type
_entity.pdbx_description
1 polymer ?
#
loop_
_entity_poly.entity_id
_entity_poly.type
_entity_poly.pdbx_seq_one_letter_code
_entity_poly.pdbx_strand_id
1 'polypeptide(L)'
;MSNFYVVIPARLNSKRFPNKVIANLFGEIMIQKIYKACEKSKAKKVYIATDDKSLSDLCLGFTKNVMLTSSEHRNGTERVFEVAKNLNFVDDDIVINVQCDMPDVSPINIDFLASMVCKTGSLCTLYTELSKEQLTDENTVKLVLNNDSQIIDFMRKTYKNSSGKFKKHVGMYGYNFSFLKKYMSLNQANSELTLSLEQMRFHENDYFFNGYEAIIDPGVSIDSPEDLDNYIHHNE
;
A
#
# COMPACT_ATOMS: atom_id res chain seq x y z
N MET A 1 -1.84 -9.75 21.46
CA MET A 1 -1.87 -9.00 20.18
C MET A 1 -2.58 -9.88 19.17
N SER A 2 -3.53 -9.32 18.41
CA SER A 2 -4.19 -10.05 17.34
C SER A 2 -3.15 -10.45 16.28
N ASN A 3 -3.27 -11.66 15.74
CA ASN A 3 -2.42 -12.09 14.63
C ASN A 3 -2.77 -11.22 13.40
N PHE A 4 -1.75 -10.75 12.71
CA PHE A 4 -1.94 -10.08 11.43
C PHE A 4 -1.01 -10.65 10.36
N TYR A 5 -1.36 -10.41 9.12
CA TYR A 5 -0.63 -10.86 7.95
C TYR A 5 -0.25 -9.66 7.08
N VAL A 6 0.88 -9.76 6.41
CA VAL A 6 1.28 -8.78 5.40
C VAL A 6 1.14 -9.42 4.02
N VAL A 7 0.56 -8.69 3.08
CA VAL A 7 0.53 -9.07 1.66
C VAL A 7 1.13 -7.94 0.84
N ILE A 8 2.08 -8.30 -0.03
CA ILE A 8 2.79 -7.40 -0.94
C ILE A 8 2.31 -7.71 -2.36
N PRO A 9 1.34 -6.94 -2.92
CA PRO A 9 0.94 -7.11 -4.31
C PRO A 9 2.03 -6.57 -5.24
N ALA A 10 2.46 -7.38 -6.21
CA ALA A 10 3.53 -7.04 -7.13
C ALA A 10 3.17 -7.39 -8.58
N ARG A 11 3.50 -6.50 -9.52
CA ARG A 11 3.34 -6.70 -10.97
C ARG A 11 4.60 -6.30 -11.71
N LEU A 12 5.01 -7.07 -12.73
CA LEU A 12 6.08 -6.65 -13.65
C LEU A 12 5.59 -5.53 -14.59
N ASN A 13 4.35 -5.63 -15.05
CA ASN A 13 3.76 -4.70 -16.02
C ASN A 13 3.25 -3.41 -15.34
N SER A 14 4.17 -2.57 -14.84
CA SER A 14 3.85 -1.21 -14.43
C SER A 14 3.85 -0.28 -15.64
N LYS A 15 2.81 0.57 -15.79
CA LYS A 15 2.67 1.47 -16.96
C LYS A 15 3.77 2.54 -17.05
N ARG A 16 4.15 3.14 -15.91
CA ARG A 16 5.13 4.23 -15.82
C ARG A 16 6.57 3.71 -15.76
N PHE A 17 6.77 2.57 -15.12
CA PHE A 17 8.08 1.97 -14.94
C PHE A 17 7.95 0.43 -15.04
N PRO A 18 8.03 -0.15 -16.26
CA PRO A 18 8.02 -1.59 -16.43
C PRO A 18 9.16 -2.26 -15.64
N ASN A 19 8.86 -3.40 -15.03
CA ASN A 19 9.82 -4.16 -14.21
C ASN A 19 10.31 -3.43 -12.93
N LYS A 20 9.67 -2.36 -12.48
CA LYS A 20 10.12 -1.62 -11.30
C LYS A 20 10.35 -2.49 -10.06
N VAL A 21 9.50 -3.51 -9.86
CA VAL A 21 9.57 -4.40 -8.68
C VAL A 21 10.84 -5.25 -8.61
N ILE A 22 11.54 -5.43 -9.74
CA ILE A 22 12.84 -6.10 -9.82
C ILE A 22 14.00 -5.14 -10.07
N ALA A 23 13.77 -3.83 -9.98
CA ALA A 23 14.85 -2.83 -10.05
C ALA A 23 15.90 -3.10 -8.96
N ASN A 24 17.17 -2.95 -9.33
CA ASN A 24 18.29 -3.16 -8.42
C ASN A 24 18.46 -1.96 -7.48
N LEU A 25 18.45 -2.22 -6.18
CA LEU A 25 18.70 -1.26 -5.12
C LEU A 25 19.93 -1.73 -4.32
N PHE A 26 21.12 -1.27 -4.71
CA PHE A 26 22.40 -1.61 -4.05
C PHE A 26 22.68 -3.12 -3.96
N GLY A 27 22.44 -3.85 -5.06
CA GLY A 27 22.70 -5.30 -5.15
C GLY A 27 21.54 -6.19 -4.70
N GLU A 28 20.41 -5.61 -4.31
CA GLU A 28 19.18 -6.31 -3.98
C GLU A 28 18.03 -5.81 -4.85
N ILE A 29 17.12 -6.68 -5.29
CA ILE A 29 15.92 -6.25 -6.03
C ILE A 29 14.89 -5.65 -5.08
N MET A 30 14.15 -4.64 -5.57
CA MET A 30 13.21 -3.86 -4.75
C MET A 30 12.22 -4.72 -3.97
N ILE A 31 11.56 -5.70 -4.62
CA ILE A 31 10.60 -6.58 -3.94
C ILE A 31 11.25 -7.41 -2.81
N GLN A 32 12.50 -7.84 -2.98
CA GLN A 32 13.22 -8.59 -1.96
C GLN A 32 13.55 -7.70 -0.76
N LYS A 33 13.99 -6.45 -1.00
CA LYS A 33 14.25 -5.46 0.05
C LYS A 33 12.98 -5.20 0.88
N ILE A 34 11.85 -4.95 0.20
CA ILE A 34 10.55 -4.71 0.86
C ILE A 34 10.10 -5.95 1.63
N TYR A 35 10.19 -7.14 1.04
CA TYR A 35 9.84 -8.40 1.70
C TYR A 35 10.65 -8.60 3.00
N LYS A 36 11.97 -8.44 2.95
CA LYS A 36 12.85 -8.55 4.14
C LYS A 36 12.52 -7.50 5.21
N ALA A 37 12.12 -6.29 4.82
CA ALA A 37 11.68 -5.28 5.78
C ALA A 37 10.36 -5.70 6.45
N CYS A 38 9.40 -6.20 5.66
CA CYS A 38 8.13 -6.72 6.19
C CYS A 38 8.32 -7.91 7.13
N GLU A 39 9.26 -8.82 6.85
CA GLU A 39 9.57 -9.97 7.73
C GLU A 39 10.11 -9.57 9.11
N LYS A 40 10.66 -8.36 9.25
CA LYS A 40 11.10 -7.84 10.56
C LYS A 40 9.94 -7.30 11.41
N SER A 41 8.72 -7.21 10.86
CA SER A 41 7.52 -6.87 11.62
C SER A 41 7.03 -8.04 12.47
N LYS A 42 6.02 -7.79 13.32
CA LYS A 42 5.36 -8.81 14.13
C LYS A 42 4.29 -9.60 13.36
N ALA A 43 4.25 -9.48 12.05
CA ALA A 43 3.33 -10.23 11.21
C ALA A 43 3.51 -11.74 11.41
N LYS A 44 2.40 -12.47 11.49
CA LYS A 44 2.42 -13.93 11.56
C LYS A 44 3.05 -14.54 10.31
N LYS A 45 2.78 -13.93 9.15
CA LYS A 45 3.41 -14.25 7.86
C LYS A 45 3.36 -13.07 6.92
N VAL A 46 4.34 -13.03 6.01
CA VAL A 46 4.42 -12.09 4.90
C VAL A 46 4.26 -12.89 3.61
N TYR A 47 3.40 -12.44 2.70
CA TYR A 47 3.16 -13.05 1.40
C TYR A 47 3.46 -12.07 0.27
N ILE A 48 4.05 -12.58 -0.81
CA ILE A 48 4.14 -11.88 -2.09
C ILE A 48 3.03 -12.41 -2.99
N ALA A 49 2.26 -11.51 -3.62
CA ALA A 49 1.18 -11.84 -4.52
C ALA A 49 1.46 -11.28 -5.91
N THR A 50 1.55 -12.14 -6.92
CA THR A 50 1.83 -11.72 -8.30
C THR A 50 1.02 -12.52 -9.31
N ASP A 51 0.75 -11.94 -10.47
CA ASP A 51 0.16 -12.62 -11.63
C ASP A 51 1.21 -13.13 -12.62
N ASP A 52 2.46 -12.81 -12.40
CA ASP A 52 3.56 -13.15 -13.30
C ASP A 52 4.34 -14.35 -12.79
N LYS A 53 4.39 -15.41 -13.62
CA LYS A 53 5.09 -16.65 -13.27
C LYS A 53 6.60 -16.45 -13.10
N SER A 54 7.21 -15.61 -13.93
CA SER A 54 8.66 -15.35 -13.86
C SER A 54 9.02 -14.58 -12.58
N LEU A 55 8.19 -13.62 -12.18
CA LEU A 55 8.36 -12.92 -10.91
C LEU A 55 8.13 -13.88 -9.73
N SER A 56 7.12 -14.75 -9.82
CA SER A 56 6.90 -15.78 -8.80
C SER A 56 8.10 -16.67 -8.61
N ASP A 57 8.66 -17.19 -9.71
CA ASP A 57 9.86 -18.06 -9.68
C ASP A 57 11.08 -17.33 -9.12
N LEU A 58 11.26 -16.06 -9.48
CA LEU A 58 12.31 -15.22 -8.93
C LEU A 58 12.15 -15.05 -7.40
N CYS A 59 10.93 -14.77 -6.93
CA CYS A 59 10.64 -14.60 -5.50
C CYS A 59 10.81 -15.92 -4.72
N LEU A 60 10.51 -17.08 -5.32
CA LEU A 60 10.73 -18.39 -4.72
C LEU A 60 12.22 -18.67 -4.43
N GLY A 61 13.13 -17.92 -5.05
CA GLY A 61 14.56 -17.95 -4.75
C GLY A 61 14.92 -17.43 -3.35
N PHE A 62 14.07 -16.64 -2.71
CA PHE A 62 14.33 -16.09 -1.36
C PHE A 62 13.20 -16.30 -0.36
N THR A 63 11.98 -16.68 -0.77
CA THR A 63 10.88 -17.03 0.13
C THR A 63 9.96 -18.08 -0.46
N LYS A 64 9.33 -18.90 0.41
CA LYS A 64 8.29 -19.85 0.01
C LYS A 64 6.86 -19.25 0.03
N ASN A 65 6.72 -18.04 0.55
CA ASN A 65 5.42 -17.39 0.73
C ASN A 65 5.05 -16.56 -0.51
N VAL A 66 5.06 -17.17 -1.69
CA VAL A 66 4.68 -16.53 -2.95
C VAL A 66 3.38 -17.16 -3.42
N MET A 67 2.43 -16.32 -3.83
CA MET A 67 1.14 -16.75 -4.35
C MET A 67 0.95 -16.20 -5.77
N LEU A 68 0.73 -17.11 -6.71
CA LEU A 68 0.30 -16.75 -8.05
C LEU A 68 -1.20 -16.45 -8.01
N THR A 69 -1.58 -15.29 -8.52
CA THR A 69 -2.94 -14.75 -8.47
C THR A 69 -3.43 -14.42 -9.89
N SER A 70 -4.72 -14.19 -10.06
CA SER A 70 -5.30 -13.83 -11.35
C SER A 70 -4.67 -12.57 -11.96
N SER A 71 -4.48 -12.58 -13.28
CA SER A 71 -4.09 -11.40 -14.07
C SER A 71 -5.23 -10.38 -14.22
N GLU A 72 -6.48 -10.80 -13.95
CA GLU A 72 -7.67 -9.97 -14.12
C GLU A 72 -7.83 -8.90 -13.00
N HIS A 73 -7.05 -8.98 -11.94
CA HIS A 73 -7.12 -8.00 -10.87
C HIS A 73 -6.71 -6.61 -11.35
N ARG A 74 -7.56 -5.63 -11.10
CA ARG A 74 -7.38 -4.24 -11.53
C ARG A 74 -6.41 -3.46 -10.65
N ASN A 75 -6.30 -3.84 -9.36
CA ASN A 75 -5.48 -3.13 -8.37
C ASN A 75 -4.90 -4.08 -7.31
N GLY A 76 -4.10 -3.51 -6.38
CA GLY A 76 -3.45 -4.27 -5.31
C GLY A 76 -4.43 -4.88 -4.32
N THR A 77 -5.49 -4.16 -3.95
CA THR A 77 -6.50 -4.63 -2.98
C THR A 77 -7.25 -5.86 -3.47
N GLU A 78 -7.62 -5.94 -4.76
CA GLU A 78 -8.24 -7.14 -5.34
C GLU A 78 -7.30 -8.35 -5.28
N ARG A 79 -6.00 -8.15 -5.51
CA ARG A 79 -4.99 -9.19 -5.42
C ARG A 79 -4.77 -9.66 -3.99
N VAL A 80 -4.74 -8.74 -3.04
CA VAL A 80 -4.65 -9.03 -1.60
C VAL A 80 -5.86 -9.85 -1.14
N PHE A 81 -7.07 -9.52 -1.63
CA PHE A 81 -8.28 -10.29 -1.35
C PHE A 81 -8.15 -11.75 -1.81
N GLU A 82 -7.66 -12.00 -3.04
CA GLU A 82 -7.50 -13.37 -3.54
C GLU A 82 -6.55 -14.18 -2.66
N VAL A 83 -5.42 -13.60 -2.23
CA VAL A 83 -4.49 -14.24 -1.29
C VAL A 83 -5.19 -14.61 0.02
N ALA A 84 -5.86 -13.66 0.64
CA ALA A 84 -6.56 -13.87 1.91
C ALA A 84 -7.66 -14.93 1.79
N LYS A 85 -8.41 -14.93 0.68
CA LYS A 85 -9.43 -15.93 0.37
C LYS A 85 -8.82 -17.34 0.22
N ASN A 86 -7.74 -17.48 -0.56
CA ASN A 86 -7.09 -18.77 -0.82
C ASN A 86 -6.42 -19.35 0.43
N LEU A 87 -6.04 -18.49 1.37
CA LEU A 87 -5.50 -18.88 2.69
C LEU A 87 -6.59 -19.13 3.74
N ASN A 88 -7.87 -19.05 3.36
CA ASN A 88 -9.03 -19.24 4.24
C ASN A 88 -9.02 -18.31 5.46
N PHE A 89 -8.68 -17.03 5.27
CA PHE A 89 -8.75 -16.04 6.34
C PHE A 89 -10.20 -15.90 6.83
N VAL A 90 -10.34 -15.67 8.13
CA VAL A 90 -11.63 -15.38 8.78
C VAL A 90 -11.84 -13.86 8.88
N ASP A 91 -13.08 -13.44 9.09
CA ASP A 91 -13.50 -12.03 9.01
C ASP A 91 -12.67 -11.07 9.83
N ASP A 92 -12.21 -11.50 11.00
CA ASP A 92 -11.43 -10.70 11.94
C ASP A 92 -9.91 -10.77 11.72
N ASP A 93 -9.44 -11.60 10.76
CA ASP A 93 -8.02 -11.62 10.41
C ASP A 93 -7.59 -10.26 9.85
N ILE A 94 -6.54 -9.70 10.44
CA ILE A 94 -6.00 -8.41 10.02
C ILE A 94 -5.01 -8.61 8.88
N VAL A 95 -5.18 -7.83 7.83
CA VAL A 95 -4.30 -7.82 6.65
C VAL A 95 -3.72 -6.43 6.48
N ILE A 96 -2.40 -6.35 6.35
CA ILE A 96 -1.68 -5.14 5.96
C ILE A 96 -1.25 -5.29 4.52
N ASN A 97 -1.74 -4.41 3.67
CA ASN A 97 -1.39 -4.30 2.26
C ASN A 97 -0.22 -3.33 2.14
N VAL A 98 0.96 -3.84 1.79
CA VAL A 98 2.18 -3.05 1.60
C VAL A 98 2.48 -2.97 0.11
N GLN A 99 2.42 -1.77 -0.46
CA GLN A 99 2.69 -1.58 -1.89
C GLN A 99 4.17 -1.85 -2.22
N CYS A 100 4.42 -2.44 -3.41
CA CYS A 100 5.77 -2.81 -3.85
C CYS A 100 6.49 -1.65 -4.56
N ASP A 101 6.44 -0.44 -3.99
CA ASP A 101 7.12 0.76 -4.45
C ASP A 101 7.71 1.61 -3.33
N MET A 102 7.61 1.13 -2.09
CA MET A 102 8.14 1.78 -0.90
C MET A 102 9.39 1.04 -0.39
N PRO A 103 10.59 1.29 -0.94
CA PRO A 103 11.81 0.54 -0.62
C PRO A 103 12.24 0.65 0.84
N ASP A 104 11.84 1.73 1.52
CA ASP A 104 12.18 2.01 2.92
C ASP A 104 11.00 1.77 3.88
N VAL A 105 10.07 0.88 3.48
CA VAL A 105 8.97 0.49 4.36
C VAL A 105 9.49 0.07 5.74
N SER A 106 8.91 0.66 6.79
CA SER A 106 9.32 0.41 8.16
C SER A 106 8.49 -0.70 8.82
N PRO A 107 9.11 -1.73 9.42
CA PRO A 107 8.38 -2.73 10.21
C PRO A 107 7.65 -2.10 11.41
N ILE A 108 8.13 -0.98 11.94
CA ILE A 108 7.48 -0.24 13.04
C ILE A 108 6.14 0.33 12.55
N ASN A 109 6.09 0.89 11.35
CA ASN A 109 4.85 1.41 10.76
C ASN A 109 3.85 0.28 10.46
N ILE A 110 4.33 -0.88 10.01
CA ILE A 110 3.49 -2.07 9.79
C ILE A 110 2.84 -2.53 11.10
N ASP A 111 3.64 -2.68 12.16
CA ASP A 111 3.16 -3.09 13.49
C ASP A 111 2.17 -2.07 14.07
N PHE A 112 2.48 -0.78 13.90
CA PHE A 112 1.62 0.30 14.34
C PHE A 112 0.27 0.27 13.63
N LEU A 113 0.27 0.18 12.28
CA LEU A 113 -0.96 0.13 11.50
C LEU A 113 -1.82 -1.08 11.88
N ALA A 114 -1.21 -2.26 12.05
CA ALA A 114 -1.91 -3.47 12.50
C ALA A 114 -2.54 -3.26 13.90
N SER A 115 -1.85 -2.57 14.80
CA SER A 115 -2.37 -2.26 16.14
C SER A 115 -3.58 -1.33 16.07
N MET A 116 -3.60 -0.37 15.14
CA MET A 116 -4.73 0.55 14.95
C MET A 116 -5.95 -0.18 14.36
N VAL A 117 -5.76 -1.06 13.38
CA VAL A 117 -6.85 -1.93 12.88
C VAL A 117 -7.42 -2.78 14.01
N CYS A 118 -6.56 -3.42 14.80
CA CYS A 118 -6.98 -4.23 15.95
C CYS A 118 -7.79 -3.43 16.97
N LYS A 119 -7.38 -2.19 17.25
CA LYS A 119 -8.03 -1.31 18.24
C LYS A 119 -9.37 -0.77 17.77
N THR A 120 -9.49 -0.42 16.49
CA THR A 120 -10.66 0.30 15.97
C THR A 120 -11.63 -0.60 15.20
N GLY A 121 -11.17 -1.75 14.71
CA GLY A 121 -11.93 -2.61 13.79
C GLY A 121 -12.25 -1.93 12.46
N SER A 122 -11.50 -0.88 12.08
CA SER A 122 -11.81 -0.01 10.95
C SER A 122 -10.76 -0.13 9.84
N LEU A 123 -11.08 0.41 8.66
CA LEU A 123 -10.12 0.69 7.61
C LEU A 123 -9.09 1.72 8.11
N CYS A 124 -7.81 1.42 8.00
CA CYS A 124 -6.73 2.29 8.46
C CYS A 124 -5.68 2.49 7.38
N THR A 125 -5.08 3.67 7.36
CA THR A 125 -3.91 3.98 6.54
C THR A 125 -3.01 4.97 7.28
N LEU A 126 -1.82 5.22 6.72
CA LEU A 126 -0.86 6.14 7.30
C LEU A 126 -0.72 7.42 6.47
N TYR A 127 -0.25 8.47 7.12
CA TYR A 127 0.14 9.70 6.47
C TYR A 127 1.43 10.26 7.10
N THR A 128 2.07 11.18 6.39
CA THR A 128 3.16 12.01 6.90
C THR A 128 2.87 13.48 6.62
N GLU A 129 3.70 14.37 7.17
CA GLU A 129 3.66 15.78 6.79
C GLU A 129 3.97 15.93 5.29
N LEU A 130 3.46 17.01 4.72
CA LEU A 130 3.59 17.33 3.30
C LEU A 130 4.54 18.51 3.12
N SER A 131 5.57 18.37 2.26
CA SER A 131 6.43 19.49 1.88
C SER A 131 5.70 20.43 0.91
N LYS A 132 6.23 21.64 0.73
CA LYS A 132 5.66 22.62 -0.21
C LYS A 132 5.73 22.13 -1.66
N GLU A 133 6.78 21.43 -2.01
CA GLU A 133 7.01 20.85 -3.33
C GLU A 133 6.01 19.73 -3.60
N GLN A 134 5.80 18.86 -2.62
CA GLN A 134 4.85 17.75 -2.70
C GLN A 134 3.39 18.22 -2.79
N LEU A 135 3.08 19.42 -2.30
CA LEU A 135 1.72 19.97 -2.37
C LEU A 135 1.24 20.12 -3.82
N THR A 136 2.13 20.49 -4.73
CA THR A 136 1.82 20.72 -6.15
C THR A 136 2.15 19.54 -7.06
N ASP A 137 2.88 18.54 -6.55
CA ASP A 137 3.23 17.34 -7.29
C ASP A 137 2.03 16.39 -7.41
N GLU A 138 1.55 16.11 -8.62
CA GLU A 138 0.42 15.22 -8.89
C GLU A 138 0.73 13.73 -8.63
N ASN A 139 2.01 13.34 -8.54
CA ASN A 139 2.38 11.98 -8.18
C ASN A 139 2.18 11.72 -6.69
N THR A 140 2.37 12.74 -5.86
CA THR A 140 2.09 12.66 -4.42
C THR A 140 0.58 12.68 -4.17
N VAL A 141 0.06 11.63 -3.55
CA VAL A 141 -1.33 11.58 -3.10
C VAL A 141 -1.46 12.35 -1.79
N LYS A 142 -2.41 13.30 -1.77
CA LYS A 142 -2.75 14.07 -0.58
C LYS A 142 -4.03 13.53 0.04
N LEU A 143 -4.18 13.70 1.33
CA LEU A 143 -5.41 13.43 2.06
C LEU A 143 -5.77 14.58 3.00
N VAL A 144 -7.05 14.64 3.35
CA VAL A 144 -7.59 15.59 4.33
C VAL A 144 -8.28 14.80 5.43
N LEU A 145 -8.03 15.19 6.68
CA LEU A 145 -8.62 14.58 7.87
C LEU A 145 -9.67 15.49 8.47
N ASN A 146 -10.72 14.89 9.06
CA ASN A 146 -11.57 15.58 9.99
C ASN A 146 -10.97 15.56 11.42
N ASN A 147 -11.68 16.14 12.38
CA ASN A 147 -11.21 16.22 13.79
C ASN A 147 -11.12 14.84 14.48
N ASP A 148 -11.80 13.83 13.95
CA ASP A 148 -11.84 12.46 14.49
C ASP A 148 -10.80 11.54 13.81
N SER A 149 -9.83 12.12 13.10
CA SER A 149 -8.81 11.39 12.32
C SER A 149 -9.36 10.55 11.17
N GLN A 150 -10.61 10.76 10.77
CA GLN A 150 -11.18 10.11 9.59
C GLN A 150 -10.78 10.88 8.34
N ILE A 151 -10.39 10.17 7.30
CA ILE A 151 -10.03 10.77 6.01
C ILE A 151 -11.32 11.10 5.26
N ILE A 152 -11.49 12.37 4.96
CA ILE A 152 -12.67 12.90 4.26
C ILE A 152 -12.45 13.10 2.77
N ASP A 153 -11.19 13.07 2.31
CA ASP A 153 -10.88 13.13 0.88
C ASP A 153 -9.46 12.63 0.58
N PHE A 154 -9.27 12.10 -0.65
CA PHE A 154 -7.99 11.80 -1.26
C PHE A 154 -7.88 12.50 -2.60
N MET A 155 -6.74 13.13 -2.87
CA MET A 155 -6.56 13.89 -4.11
C MET A 155 -5.12 13.86 -4.62
N ARG A 156 -4.96 14.07 -5.93
CA ARG A 156 -3.65 14.30 -6.54
C ARG A 156 -3.37 15.79 -6.76
N LYS A 157 -4.40 16.56 -7.15
CA LYS A 157 -4.30 18.00 -7.38
C LYS A 157 -4.88 18.76 -6.20
N THR A 158 -4.17 19.78 -5.75
CA THR A 158 -4.71 20.75 -4.79
C THR A 158 -5.18 22.00 -5.53
N TYR A 159 -6.29 22.56 -5.10
CA TYR A 159 -6.76 23.84 -5.63
C TYR A 159 -6.18 24.98 -4.78
N LYS A 160 -5.75 26.08 -5.44
CA LYS A 160 -5.09 27.24 -4.80
C LYS A 160 -5.83 27.85 -3.59
N ASN A 161 -7.14 27.56 -3.44
CA ASN A 161 -8.00 28.09 -2.38
C ASN A 161 -8.44 27.02 -1.36
N SER A 162 -7.87 25.81 -1.40
CA SER A 162 -8.20 24.80 -0.41
C SER A 162 -7.49 25.11 0.92
N SER A 163 -8.27 25.56 1.89
CA SER A 163 -7.81 25.92 3.25
C SER A 163 -7.52 24.72 4.14
N GLY A 164 -7.47 23.50 3.58
CA GLY A 164 -7.26 22.26 4.32
C GLY A 164 -5.81 22.03 4.71
N LYS A 165 -5.59 21.47 5.90
CA LYS A 165 -4.30 20.91 6.25
C LYS A 165 -4.15 19.58 5.51
N PHE A 166 -3.49 19.61 4.36
CA PHE A 166 -3.17 18.41 3.59
C PHE A 166 -2.06 17.62 4.27
N LYS A 167 -2.17 16.32 4.18
CA LYS A 167 -1.13 15.36 4.56
C LYS A 167 -0.73 14.53 3.35
N LYS A 168 0.50 14.02 3.33
CA LYS A 168 0.97 13.06 2.33
C LYS A 168 0.45 11.68 2.70
N HIS A 169 -0.31 11.05 1.81
CA HIS A 169 -0.75 9.68 1.99
C HIS A 169 0.43 8.71 1.86
N VAL A 170 0.51 7.74 2.77
CA VAL A 170 1.42 6.60 2.68
C VAL A 170 0.64 5.42 2.13
N GLY A 171 1.06 4.88 0.99
CA GLY A 171 0.36 3.81 0.25
C GLY A 171 0.33 2.45 0.96
N MET A 172 0.06 2.43 2.25
CA MET A 172 -0.08 1.23 3.07
C MET A 172 -1.46 1.20 3.70
N TYR A 173 -2.16 0.07 3.57
CA TYR A 173 -3.52 -0.08 4.09
C TYR A 173 -3.61 -1.21 5.09
N GLY A 174 -4.40 -0.99 6.13
CA GLY A 174 -4.75 -2.01 7.13
C GLY A 174 -6.26 -2.19 7.21
N TYR A 175 -6.71 -3.43 7.22
CA TYR A 175 -8.12 -3.79 7.31
C TYR A 175 -8.31 -5.22 7.79
N ASN A 176 -9.50 -5.52 8.32
CA ASN A 176 -9.93 -6.90 8.54
C ASN A 176 -10.35 -7.54 7.22
N PHE A 177 -10.29 -8.87 7.11
CA PHE A 177 -10.68 -9.59 5.90
C PHE A 177 -12.14 -9.32 5.50
N SER A 178 -13.04 -9.06 6.45
CA SER A 178 -14.41 -8.64 6.18
C SER A 178 -14.50 -7.40 5.28
N PHE A 179 -13.60 -6.41 5.45
CA PHE A 179 -13.54 -5.23 4.57
C PHE A 179 -13.05 -5.59 3.17
N LEU A 180 -12.11 -6.53 3.02
CA LEU A 180 -11.69 -7.00 1.70
C LEU A 180 -12.86 -7.68 0.96
N LYS A 181 -13.65 -8.50 1.64
CA LYS A 181 -14.88 -9.07 1.06
C LYS A 181 -15.85 -7.98 0.64
N LYS A 182 -15.99 -6.94 1.48
CA LYS A 182 -16.84 -5.79 1.17
C LYS A 182 -16.34 -5.06 -0.07
N TYR A 183 -15.03 -4.77 -0.16
CA TYR A 183 -14.42 -4.13 -1.33
C TYR A 183 -14.78 -4.83 -2.63
N MET A 184 -14.72 -6.16 -2.66
CA MET A 184 -15.05 -6.95 -3.84
C MET A 184 -16.54 -6.89 -4.22
N SER A 185 -17.42 -6.56 -3.28
CA SER A 185 -18.87 -6.41 -3.52
C SER A 185 -19.28 -5.00 -3.95
N LEU A 186 -18.39 -4.00 -3.82
CA LEU A 186 -18.66 -2.61 -4.18
C LEU A 186 -18.48 -2.38 -5.69
N ASN A 187 -19.29 -1.50 -6.23
CA ASN A 187 -19.09 -1.01 -7.59
C ASN A 187 -17.79 -0.21 -7.67
N GLN A 188 -17.11 -0.32 -8.81
CA GLN A 188 -15.93 0.48 -9.08
C GLN A 188 -16.31 1.97 -9.14
N ALA A 189 -15.57 2.80 -8.42
CA ALA A 189 -15.81 4.22 -8.34
C ALA A 189 -15.22 4.95 -9.57
N ASN A 190 -15.89 6.02 -10.03
CA ASN A 190 -15.36 6.84 -11.13
C ASN A 190 -14.02 7.49 -10.76
N SER A 191 -13.90 7.97 -9.52
CA SER A 191 -12.65 8.55 -9.01
C SER A 191 -11.52 7.53 -8.87
N GLU A 192 -11.82 6.25 -8.59
CA GLU A 192 -10.84 5.16 -8.61
C GLU A 192 -10.14 5.09 -9.97
N LEU A 193 -10.90 5.23 -11.07
CA LEU A 193 -10.38 5.19 -12.43
C LEU A 193 -9.63 6.47 -12.80
N THR A 194 -10.23 7.62 -12.54
CA THR A 194 -9.69 8.93 -12.98
C THR A 194 -8.45 9.35 -12.19
N LEU A 195 -8.41 9.05 -10.89
CA LEU A 195 -7.28 9.35 -10.02
C LEU A 195 -6.26 8.20 -9.95
N SER A 196 -6.64 7.00 -10.42
CA SER A 196 -5.87 5.77 -10.21
C SER A 196 -5.57 5.53 -8.73
N LEU A 197 -6.61 5.60 -7.89
CA LEU A 197 -6.56 5.44 -6.45
C LEU A 197 -7.55 4.37 -6.00
N GLU A 198 -7.07 3.18 -5.68
CA GLU A 198 -7.91 2.03 -5.32
C GLU A 198 -8.80 2.25 -4.09
N GLN A 199 -8.33 3.06 -3.13
CA GLN A 199 -9.08 3.39 -1.91
C GLN A 199 -10.34 4.23 -2.17
N MET A 200 -10.45 4.88 -3.33
CA MET A 200 -11.64 5.65 -3.71
C MET A 200 -12.89 4.77 -3.86
N ARG A 201 -12.72 3.46 -4.14
CA ARG A 201 -13.86 2.54 -4.16
C ARG A 201 -14.53 2.44 -2.80
N PHE A 202 -13.76 2.41 -1.72
CA PHE A 202 -14.31 2.49 -0.38
C PHE A 202 -14.94 3.85 -0.12
N HIS A 203 -14.21 4.92 -0.44
CA HIS A 203 -14.61 6.29 -0.14
C HIS A 203 -15.94 6.69 -0.79
N GLU A 204 -16.12 6.43 -2.09
CA GLU A 204 -17.38 6.73 -2.80
C GLU A 204 -18.56 5.81 -2.43
N ASN A 205 -18.31 4.76 -1.66
CA ASN A 205 -19.34 3.89 -1.10
C ASN A 205 -19.52 4.06 0.41
N ASP A 206 -19.16 5.23 0.96
CA ASP A 206 -19.32 5.63 2.37
C ASP A 206 -18.52 4.77 3.38
N TYR A 207 -17.40 4.18 2.93
CA TYR A 207 -16.43 3.52 3.80
C TYR A 207 -15.19 4.38 3.93
N PHE A 208 -14.98 4.99 5.09
CA PHE A 208 -13.89 5.92 5.32
C PHE A 208 -12.73 5.27 6.07
N PHE A 209 -11.51 5.67 5.70
CA PHE A 209 -10.30 5.27 6.40
C PHE A 209 -10.06 6.18 7.61
N ASN A 210 -9.57 5.60 8.68
CA ASN A 210 -8.90 6.35 9.73
C ASN A 210 -7.43 6.55 9.33
N GLY A 211 -6.98 7.80 9.34
CA GLY A 211 -5.61 8.18 9.04
C GLY A 211 -4.80 8.34 10.32
N TYR A 212 -3.60 7.76 10.34
CA TYR A 212 -2.65 7.90 11.45
C TYR A 212 -1.30 8.39 10.95
N GLU A 213 -0.65 9.23 11.73
CA GLU A 213 0.68 9.70 11.40
C GLU A 213 1.69 8.54 11.49
N ALA A 214 2.51 8.36 10.46
CA ALA A 214 3.54 7.33 10.45
C ALA A 214 4.58 7.62 11.55
N ILE A 215 4.98 6.58 12.28
CA ILE A 215 5.98 6.71 13.35
C ILE A 215 7.37 6.98 12.75
N ILE A 216 7.67 6.34 11.64
CA ILE A 216 8.91 6.50 10.88
C ILE A 216 8.53 6.98 9.49
N ASP A 217 9.21 8.02 8.99
CA ASP A 217 9.02 8.46 7.60
C ASP A 217 9.36 7.30 6.65
N PRO A 218 8.40 6.84 5.82
CA PRO A 218 8.64 5.74 4.88
C PRO A 218 9.50 6.13 3.67
N GLY A 219 9.96 7.38 3.62
CA GLY A 219 10.75 7.90 2.51
C GLY A 219 9.92 8.18 1.26
N VAL A 220 10.49 7.87 0.11
CA VAL A 220 9.88 8.10 -1.20
C VAL A 220 9.32 6.80 -1.79
N SER A 221 8.28 6.93 -2.61
CA SER A 221 7.83 5.85 -3.48
C SER A 221 8.59 5.93 -4.81
N ILE A 222 9.04 4.79 -5.32
CA ILE A 222 9.68 4.68 -6.64
C ILE A 222 8.60 4.33 -7.66
N ASP A 223 8.20 5.28 -8.47
CA ASP A 223 7.15 5.13 -9.47
C ASP A 223 7.63 5.33 -10.91
N SER A 224 8.79 5.94 -11.09
CA SER A 224 9.43 6.22 -12.37
C SER A 224 10.93 5.85 -12.33
N PRO A 225 11.60 5.73 -13.49
CA PRO A 225 13.07 5.61 -13.54
C PRO A 225 13.78 6.77 -12.84
N GLU A 226 13.26 8.00 -12.96
CA GLU A 226 13.81 9.18 -12.31
C GLU A 226 13.76 9.07 -10.78
N ASP A 227 12.66 8.52 -10.22
CA ASP A 227 12.56 8.27 -8.79
C ASP A 227 13.62 7.26 -8.33
N LEU A 228 13.89 6.23 -9.16
CA LEU A 228 14.93 5.25 -8.87
C LEU A 228 16.31 5.88 -8.86
N ASP A 229 16.64 6.68 -9.87
CA ASP A 229 17.92 7.36 -9.96
C ASP A 229 18.15 8.31 -8.78
N ASN A 230 17.11 9.08 -8.43
CA ASN A 230 17.12 9.97 -7.27
C ASN A 230 17.29 9.18 -5.96
N TYR A 231 16.59 8.06 -5.82
CA TYR A 231 16.71 7.19 -4.65
C TYR A 231 18.13 6.64 -4.48
N ILE A 232 18.73 6.15 -5.56
CA ILE A 232 20.10 5.64 -5.54
C ILE A 232 21.08 6.76 -5.16
N HIS A 233 20.99 7.92 -5.83
CA HIS A 233 21.89 9.03 -5.59
C HIS A 233 21.85 9.57 -4.15
N HIS A 234 20.69 9.54 -3.49
CA HIS A 234 20.54 10.03 -2.12
C HIS A 234 20.98 8.99 -1.06
N ASN A 235 21.18 7.75 -1.44
CA ASN A 235 21.54 6.66 -0.51
C ASN A 235 22.94 6.07 -0.77
N GLU A 236 23.68 6.59 -1.76
CA GLU A 236 25.13 6.35 -1.97
C GLU A 236 25.95 7.17 -0.97
#